data_ac896c2d8c0ef3b21205d557ef272c4e
#
_entry.id   ac896c2d8c0ef3b21205d557ef272c4e
#
_cell.length_a   1.000
_cell.length_b   1.000
_cell.length_c   1.000
_cell.angle_alpha   90.00
_cell.angle_beta   90.00
_cell.angle_gamma   90.00
#
_symmetry.space_group_name_H-M   'P 1'
#
loop_
_entity.id
_entity.type
_entity.pdbx_description
1 polymer ?
#
loop_
_entity_poly.entity_id
_entity_poly.type
_entity_poly.pdbx_seq_one_letter_code
_entity_poly.pdbx_strand_id
1 'polypeptide(L)'
;LKIATPDSILPPDSAEAGKPAAPGTGLPPDFTFSQSSLQAFEECPRRFWLTYLEQLPWPALEATPVQEHEAWMRMGERFHRLVQRAEIGIDPASIAAGLEPPLSTWFAAYQSDRPSDLPDSYKAVEQVLSLSLPSVGRIAAKYDLIAAEPGGRAVIVDWKTARRRSEPAALRRRWQSILYPYLLVEASANLPWGALHPEQVEMCYWFTAAPGQPIRFRYDAAQHAANQRRIQ
;
A
#
# COMPACT_ATOMS: atom_id res chain seq x y z
N LEU A 1 -30.82 -2.12 6.19
CA LEU A 1 -29.38 -1.91 6.06
C LEU A 1 -29.09 -1.42 4.65
N LYS A 2 -28.82 -0.10 4.47
CA LYS A 2 -28.52 0.46 3.15
C LYS A 2 -27.00 0.36 2.96
N ILE A 3 -26.59 -0.49 2.03
CA ILE A 3 -25.20 -0.56 1.53
C ILE A 3 -25.08 0.57 0.50
N ALA A 4 -24.22 1.54 0.77
CA ALA A 4 -23.83 2.54 -0.21
C ALA A 4 -22.91 1.87 -1.24
N THR A 5 -23.33 1.86 -2.50
CA THR A 5 -22.50 1.46 -3.64
C THR A 5 -21.42 2.53 -3.86
N PRO A 6 -20.16 2.16 -4.07
CA PRO A 6 -19.15 3.13 -4.48
C PRO A 6 -19.45 3.55 -5.93
N ASP A 7 -19.71 4.83 -6.14
CA ASP A 7 -19.77 5.42 -7.47
C ASP A 7 -18.42 5.20 -8.18
N SER A 8 -18.54 4.57 -9.34
CA SER A 8 -17.44 4.33 -10.28
C SER A 8 -16.95 5.68 -10.80
N ILE A 9 -15.80 6.14 -10.27
CA ILE A 9 -15.04 7.23 -10.90
C ILE A 9 -14.18 6.59 -11.98
N LEU A 10 -14.77 6.38 -13.15
CA LEU A 10 -14.02 6.22 -14.39
C LEU A 10 -13.38 7.57 -14.72
N PRO A 11 -12.11 7.62 -15.12
CA PRO A 11 -11.52 8.84 -15.64
C PRO A 11 -12.29 9.26 -16.91
N PRO A 12 -12.47 10.56 -17.16
CA PRO A 12 -13.13 11.03 -18.37
C PRO A 12 -12.37 10.58 -19.60
N ASP A 13 -13.16 10.16 -20.59
CA ASP A 13 -12.73 9.68 -21.89
C ASP A 13 -11.81 10.70 -22.58
N SER A 14 -10.79 10.18 -23.22
CA SER A 14 -9.76 10.85 -23.96
C SER A 14 -10.34 11.77 -25.07
N ALA A 15 -10.15 13.07 -24.93
CA ALA A 15 -10.02 13.96 -26.10
C ALA A 15 -9.36 15.28 -25.69
N GLU A 16 -8.29 15.59 -26.37
CA GLU A 16 -7.42 16.75 -26.40
C GLU A 16 -6.06 16.53 -25.74
N ALA A 17 -5.14 16.04 -26.56
CA ALA A 17 -3.71 16.20 -26.33
C ALA A 17 -3.39 17.71 -26.34
N GLY A 18 -3.59 18.34 -25.19
CA GLY A 18 -3.15 19.69 -24.91
C GLY A 18 -1.63 19.73 -24.97
N LYS A 19 -1.12 20.69 -25.77
CA LYS A 19 0.27 21.12 -25.89
C LYS A 19 0.97 21.05 -24.53
N PRO A 20 2.17 20.44 -24.39
CA PRO A 20 2.86 20.39 -23.11
C PRO A 20 3.04 21.80 -22.57
N ALA A 21 2.50 22.06 -21.39
CA ALA A 21 2.75 23.29 -20.66
C ALA A 21 4.27 23.44 -20.48
N ALA A 22 4.78 24.67 -20.61
CA ALA A 22 6.17 24.96 -20.30
C ALA A 22 6.51 24.40 -18.90
N PRO A 23 7.73 23.87 -18.68
CA PRO A 23 8.08 23.23 -17.42
C PRO A 23 7.86 24.21 -16.26
N GLY A 24 6.73 24.06 -15.57
CA GLY A 24 6.44 24.74 -14.34
C GLY A 24 7.44 24.28 -13.29
N THR A 25 8.11 25.21 -12.63
CA THR A 25 9.16 24.95 -11.64
C THR A 25 8.63 24.45 -10.28
N GLY A 26 7.40 23.95 -10.22
CA GLY A 26 6.75 23.50 -8.97
C GLY A 26 5.88 22.28 -9.13
N LEU A 27 5.55 21.66 -7.98
CA LEU A 27 4.57 20.58 -7.91
C LEU A 27 3.16 21.12 -8.24
N PRO A 28 2.31 20.32 -8.93
CA PRO A 28 0.91 20.67 -9.10
C PRO A 28 0.24 20.91 -7.72
N PRO A 29 -0.70 21.88 -7.61
CA PRO A 29 -1.33 22.21 -6.33
C PRO A 29 -2.11 21.04 -5.70
N ASP A 30 -2.57 20.11 -6.52
CA ASP A 30 -3.33 18.92 -6.17
C ASP A 30 -2.47 17.66 -6.08
N PHE A 31 -1.15 17.80 -6.17
CA PHE A 31 -0.24 16.65 -6.09
C PHE A 31 -0.41 15.91 -4.76
N THR A 32 -0.60 14.61 -4.85
CA THR A 32 -0.75 13.74 -3.68
C THR A 32 0.48 12.84 -3.56
N PHE A 33 1.21 13.01 -2.47
CA PHE A 33 2.37 12.17 -2.17
C PHE A 33 1.93 10.78 -1.71
N SER A 34 2.58 9.77 -2.26
CA SER A 34 2.45 8.37 -1.84
C SER A 34 3.80 7.84 -1.34
N GLN A 35 3.78 6.67 -0.69
CA GLN A 35 5.02 6.00 -0.31
C GLN A 35 5.96 5.77 -1.51
N SER A 36 5.41 5.50 -2.70
CA SER A 36 6.20 5.26 -3.91
C SER A 36 6.81 6.55 -4.46
N SER A 37 6.06 7.66 -4.43
CA SER A 37 6.58 8.96 -4.87
C SER A 37 7.66 9.50 -3.93
N LEU A 38 7.46 9.36 -2.62
CA LEU A 38 8.46 9.73 -1.61
C LEU A 38 9.74 8.88 -1.73
N GLN A 39 9.58 7.57 -1.93
CA GLN A 39 10.71 6.66 -2.14
C GLN A 39 11.47 7.02 -3.43
N ALA A 40 10.76 7.32 -4.52
CA ALA A 40 11.37 7.73 -5.78
C ALA A 40 12.14 9.05 -5.65
N PHE A 41 11.62 10.01 -4.88
CA PHE A 41 12.29 11.29 -4.62
C PHE A 41 13.57 11.09 -3.80
N GLU A 42 13.51 10.32 -2.72
CA GLU A 42 14.67 10.04 -1.86
C GLU A 42 15.79 9.30 -2.62
N GLU A 43 15.44 8.32 -3.47
CA GLU A 43 16.41 7.57 -4.26
C GLU A 43 17.00 8.38 -5.41
N CYS A 44 16.17 9.16 -6.10
CA CYS A 44 16.60 9.99 -7.24
C CYS A 44 15.55 11.06 -7.55
N PRO A 45 15.78 12.35 -7.19
CA PRO A 45 14.85 13.44 -7.50
C PRO A 45 14.52 13.56 -8.99
N ARG A 46 15.48 13.24 -9.88
CA ARG A 46 15.24 13.23 -11.32
C ARG A 46 14.25 12.15 -11.74
N ARG A 47 14.34 10.92 -11.15
CA ARG A 47 13.36 9.86 -11.41
C ARG A 47 11.97 10.28 -10.95
N PHE A 48 11.87 10.87 -9.76
CA PHE A 48 10.62 11.41 -9.27
C PHE A 48 10.00 12.40 -10.24
N TRP A 49 10.81 13.39 -10.70
CA TRP A 49 10.36 14.38 -11.65
C TRP A 49 9.83 13.75 -12.93
N LEU A 50 10.62 12.91 -13.58
CA LEU A 50 10.24 12.27 -14.86
C LEU A 50 9.00 11.38 -14.72
N THR A 51 8.89 10.65 -13.60
CA THR A 51 7.79 9.69 -13.42
C THR A 51 6.48 10.37 -12.99
N TYR A 52 6.54 11.32 -12.06
CA TYR A 52 5.35 11.85 -11.43
C TYR A 52 4.91 13.22 -11.94
N LEU A 53 5.82 14.02 -12.48
CA LEU A 53 5.50 15.34 -12.98
C LEU A 53 5.43 15.36 -14.51
N GLU A 54 6.44 14.83 -15.19
CA GLU A 54 6.45 14.71 -16.65
C GLU A 54 5.64 13.51 -17.16
N GLN A 55 5.29 12.58 -16.27
CA GLN A 55 4.51 11.37 -16.57
C GLN A 55 5.07 10.56 -17.75
N LEU A 56 6.40 10.57 -17.91
CA LEU A 56 7.05 9.83 -18.97
C LEU A 56 6.95 8.31 -18.73
N PRO A 57 6.60 7.54 -19.77
CA PRO A 57 6.55 6.10 -19.67
C PRO A 57 7.94 5.53 -19.35
N TRP A 58 8.03 4.65 -18.41
CA TRP A 58 9.23 3.95 -18.04
C TRP A 58 8.95 2.44 -17.97
N PRO A 59 9.86 1.59 -18.46
CA PRO A 59 11.19 1.88 -19.02
C PRO A 59 11.13 2.21 -20.51
N ALA A 60 12.11 3.01 -20.95
CA ALA A 60 12.23 3.44 -22.35
C ALA A 60 12.74 2.34 -23.30
N LEU A 61 13.18 1.19 -22.79
CA LEU A 61 13.76 0.10 -23.58
C LEU A 61 13.07 -1.23 -23.29
N GLU A 62 12.59 -1.91 -24.32
CA GLU A 62 12.10 -3.29 -24.26
C GLU A 62 13.29 -4.25 -24.18
N ALA A 63 13.74 -4.55 -22.96
CA ALA A 63 14.76 -5.55 -22.68
C ALA A 63 14.15 -6.73 -21.90
N THR A 64 14.63 -7.95 -22.14
CA THR A 64 14.15 -9.17 -21.47
C THR A 64 14.04 -9.03 -19.94
N PRO A 65 15.03 -8.47 -19.21
CA PRO A 65 14.92 -8.28 -17.76
C PRO A 65 13.75 -7.38 -17.34
N VAL A 66 13.38 -6.42 -18.19
CA VAL A 66 12.25 -5.50 -17.94
C VAL A 66 10.93 -6.24 -18.09
N GLN A 67 10.76 -7.00 -19.18
CA GLN A 67 9.55 -7.80 -19.43
C GLN A 67 9.31 -8.83 -18.32
N GLU A 68 10.36 -9.50 -17.84
CA GLU A 68 10.27 -10.42 -16.71
C GLU A 68 9.87 -9.70 -15.41
N HIS A 69 10.41 -8.53 -15.17
CA HIS A 69 10.06 -7.71 -14.01
C HIS A 69 8.59 -7.27 -14.06
N GLU A 70 8.13 -6.76 -15.19
CA GLU A 70 6.73 -6.37 -15.39
C GLU A 70 5.78 -7.57 -15.27
N ALA A 71 6.14 -8.72 -15.82
CA ALA A 71 5.35 -9.93 -15.67
C ALA A 71 5.22 -10.33 -14.19
N TRP A 72 6.30 -10.21 -13.42
CA TRP A 72 6.28 -10.46 -11.99
C TRP A 72 5.41 -9.46 -11.22
N MET A 73 5.48 -8.17 -11.56
CA MET A 73 4.64 -7.13 -10.97
C MET A 73 3.15 -7.37 -11.25
N ARG A 74 2.79 -7.70 -12.50
CA ARG A 74 1.41 -8.08 -12.86
C ARG A 74 0.93 -9.31 -12.09
N MET A 75 1.81 -10.28 -11.86
CA MET A 75 1.50 -11.46 -11.05
C MET A 75 1.25 -11.08 -9.58
N GLY A 76 2.05 -10.15 -9.04
CA GLY A 76 1.85 -9.59 -7.71
C GLY A 76 0.49 -8.90 -7.56
N GLU A 77 0.11 -8.06 -8.52
CA GLU A 77 -1.21 -7.41 -8.52
C GLU A 77 -2.37 -8.42 -8.59
N ARG A 78 -2.22 -9.49 -9.38
CA ARG A 78 -3.21 -10.58 -9.42
C ARG A 78 -3.32 -11.26 -8.06
N PHE A 79 -2.20 -11.53 -7.38
CA PHE A 79 -2.20 -12.11 -6.05
C PHE A 79 -2.92 -11.22 -5.03
N HIS A 80 -2.63 -9.91 -5.01
CA HIS A 80 -3.33 -8.96 -4.12
C HIS A 80 -4.85 -9.00 -4.35
N ARG A 81 -5.31 -9.08 -5.61
CA ARG A 81 -6.74 -9.22 -5.92
C ARG A 81 -7.35 -10.54 -5.41
N LEU A 82 -6.60 -11.64 -5.42
CA LEU A 82 -7.07 -12.92 -4.84
C LEU A 82 -7.22 -12.81 -3.32
N VAL A 83 -6.21 -12.23 -2.65
CA VAL A 83 -6.25 -12.01 -1.21
C VAL A 83 -7.38 -11.03 -0.82
N GLN A 84 -7.54 -9.94 -1.55
CA GLN A 84 -8.65 -9.00 -1.37
C GLN A 84 -9.99 -9.73 -1.39
N ARG A 85 -10.23 -10.59 -2.39
CA ARG A 85 -11.47 -11.37 -2.49
C ARG A 85 -11.68 -12.29 -1.29
N ALA A 86 -10.63 -12.93 -0.81
CA ALA A 86 -10.70 -13.78 0.38
C ALA A 86 -10.99 -12.97 1.66
N GLU A 87 -10.33 -11.80 1.84
CA GLU A 87 -10.51 -10.95 3.02
C GLU A 87 -11.92 -10.32 3.09
N ILE A 88 -12.57 -10.08 1.94
CA ILE A 88 -13.98 -9.63 1.92
C ILE A 88 -14.98 -10.78 2.00
N GLY A 89 -14.53 -12.03 2.20
CA GLY A 89 -15.38 -13.18 2.50
C GLY A 89 -15.83 -14.00 1.29
N ILE A 90 -15.22 -13.86 0.12
CA ILE A 90 -15.46 -14.78 -1.00
C ILE A 90 -14.84 -16.13 -0.68
N ASP A 91 -15.59 -17.20 -0.95
CA ASP A 91 -15.15 -18.58 -0.68
C ASP A 91 -13.77 -18.87 -1.29
N PRO A 92 -12.78 -19.25 -0.46
CA PRO A 92 -11.43 -19.53 -0.92
C PRO A 92 -11.33 -20.65 -1.96
N ALA A 93 -12.21 -21.66 -1.91
CA ALA A 93 -12.21 -22.74 -2.88
C ALA A 93 -12.62 -22.21 -4.28
N SER A 94 -13.60 -21.31 -4.33
CA SER A 94 -13.99 -20.62 -5.56
C SER A 94 -12.89 -19.72 -6.12
N ILE A 95 -12.09 -19.07 -5.24
CA ILE A 95 -10.95 -18.25 -5.64
C ILE A 95 -9.83 -19.12 -6.20
N ALA A 96 -9.56 -20.28 -5.58
CA ALA A 96 -8.46 -21.17 -5.94
C ALA A 96 -8.74 -21.95 -7.24
N ALA A 97 -10.02 -22.06 -7.66
CA ALA A 97 -10.40 -22.83 -8.83
C ALA A 97 -9.73 -22.30 -10.10
N GLY A 98 -8.99 -23.15 -10.79
CA GLY A 98 -8.31 -22.81 -12.04
C GLY A 98 -7.07 -21.93 -11.92
N LEU A 99 -6.56 -21.71 -10.71
CA LEU A 99 -5.29 -21.03 -10.54
C LEU A 99 -4.11 -21.94 -10.90
N GLU A 100 -3.18 -21.37 -11.63
CA GLU A 100 -1.92 -22.01 -11.97
C GLU A 100 -0.75 -21.40 -11.17
N PRO A 101 0.39 -22.12 -11.02
CA PRO A 101 1.59 -21.55 -10.43
C PRO A 101 2.07 -20.29 -11.19
N PRO A 102 2.60 -19.28 -10.47
CA PRO A 102 2.85 -19.26 -9.01
C PRO A 102 1.64 -18.87 -8.16
N LEU A 103 0.52 -18.40 -8.75
CA LEU A 103 -0.62 -17.88 -8.00
C LEU A 103 -1.29 -18.94 -7.13
N SER A 104 -1.45 -20.17 -7.62
CA SER A 104 -1.99 -21.28 -6.83
C SER A 104 -1.14 -21.57 -5.59
N THR A 105 0.19 -21.61 -5.75
CA THR A 105 1.13 -21.82 -4.65
C THR A 105 1.07 -20.68 -3.63
N TRP A 106 1.07 -19.43 -4.10
CA TRP A 106 1.02 -18.25 -3.21
C TRP A 106 -0.31 -18.16 -2.47
N PHE A 107 -1.41 -18.48 -3.14
CA PHE A 107 -2.72 -18.42 -2.51
C PHE A 107 -2.92 -19.56 -1.49
N ALA A 108 -2.44 -20.77 -1.78
CA ALA A 108 -2.43 -21.85 -0.80
C ALA A 108 -1.58 -21.50 0.44
N ALA A 109 -0.40 -20.89 0.24
CA ALA A 109 0.45 -20.42 1.32
C ALA A 109 -0.25 -19.29 2.14
N TYR A 110 -0.96 -18.38 1.50
CA TYR A 110 -1.78 -17.39 2.19
C TYR A 110 -2.86 -18.06 3.04
N GLN A 111 -3.57 -19.06 2.52
CA GLN A 111 -4.61 -19.75 3.26
C GLN A 111 -4.07 -20.46 4.51
N SER A 112 -2.90 -21.11 4.42
CA SER A 112 -2.30 -21.85 5.54
C SER A 112 -1.61 -20.97 6.57
N ASP A 113 -0.97 -19.89 6.13
CA ASP A 113 -0.02 -19.11 6.95
C ASP A 113 -0.42 -17.62 7.11
N ARG A 114 -1.65 -17.28 6.76
CA ARG A 114 -2.21 -15.96 7.10
C ARG A 114 -2.09 -15.72 8.61
N PRO A 115 -1.62 -14.54 9.07
CA PRO A 115 -1.55 -14.29 10.51
C PRO A 115 -2.90 -14.51 11.19
N SER A 116 -2.94 -15.41 12.18
CA SER A 116 -4.17 -15.82 12.85
C SER A 116 -4.55 -14.94 14.04
N ASP A 117 -3.62 -14.12 14.51
CA ASP A 117 -3.76 -13.23 15.67
C ASP A 117 -4.19 -11.79 15.30
N LEU A 118 -4.75 -11.61 14.10
CA LEU A 118 -5.24 -10.30 13.68
C LEU A 118 -6.55 -9.96 14.43
N PRO A 119 -6.76 -8.68 14.79
CA PRO A 119 -8.07 -8.20 15.21
C PRO A 119 -9.16 -8.59 14.21
N ASP A 120 -10.36 -8.88 14.68
CA ASP A 120 -11.46 -9.36 13.84
C ASP A 120 -12.73 -8.48 13.88
N SER A 121 -12.78 -7.50 14.78
CA SER A 121 -13.95 -6.62 14.94
C SER A 121 -14.18 -5.73 13.71
N TYR A 122 -13.11 -5.24 13.12
CA TYR A 122 -13.13 -4.45 11.89
C TYR A 122 -12.02 -4.87 10.93
N LYS A 123 -12.39 -4.97 9.66
CA LYS A 123 -11.45 -5.18 8.55
C LYS A 123 -11.71 -4.15 7.47
N ALA A 124 -10.67 -3.40 7.10
CA ALA A 124 -10.67 -2.52 5.94
C ALA A 124 -9.68 -3.05 4.92
N VAL A 125 -10.21 -3.49 3.77
CA VAL A 125 -9.44 -4.15 2.70
C VAL A 125 -9.27 -3.17 1.56
N GLU A 126 -8.05 -3.03 1.02
CA GLU A 126 -7.71 -2.10 -0.06
C GLU A 126 -8.09 -0.64 0.27
N GLN A 127 -8.02 -0.29 1.56
CA GLN A 127 -8.44 1.01 2.07
C GLN A 127 -7.43 2.09 1.71
N VAL A 128 -7.93 3.19 1.16
CA VAL A 128 -7.12 4.41 0.95
C VAL A 128 -7.40 5.39 2.07
N LEU A 129 -6.35 5.83 2.75
CA LEU A 129 -6.39 6.95 3.68
C LEU A 129 -5.58 8.12 3.12
N SER A 130 -6.03 9.34 3.37
CA SER A 130 -5.30 10.55 2.99
C SER A 130 -5.41 11.62 4.05
N LEU A 131 -4.40 12.47 4.11
CA LEU A 131 -4.30 13.59 5.04
C LEU A 131 -3.73 14.80 4.32
N SER A 132 -4.27 15.98 4.58
CA SER A 132 -3.70 17.25 4.12
C SER A 132 -2.84 17.85 5.22
N LEU A 133 -1.57 18.07 4.93
CA LEU A 133 -0.61 18.68 5.84
C LEU A 133 -0.28 20.09 5.33
N PRO A 134 -0.40 21.14 6.17
CA PRO A 134 -0.24 22.55 5.73
C PRO A 134 1.11 22.83 5.05
N SER A 135 2.18 22.20 5.49
CA SER A 135 3.55 22.40 4.99
C SER A 135 3.95 21.50 3.83
N VAL A 136 3.23 20.42 3.59
CA VAL A 136 3.61 19.35 2.63
C VAL A 136 2.65 19.27 1.46
N GLY A 137 1.36 19.50 1.70
CA GLY A 137 0.28 19.20 0.79
C GLY A 137 -0.45 17.92 1.17
N ARG A 138 -0.96 17.18 0.19
CA ARG A 138 -1.72 15.95 0.43
C ARG A 138 -0.81 14.73 0.43
N ILE A 139 -0.96 13.88 1.45
CA ILE A 139 -0.33 12.56 1.50
C ILE A 139 -1.41 11.48 1.49
N ALA A 140 -1.14 10.33 0.86
CA ALA A 140 -2.06 9.20 0.81
C ALA A 140 -1.31 7.86 0.88
N ALA A 141 -2.00 6.87 1.46
CA ALA A 141 -1.53 5.49 1.49
C ALA A 141 -2.70 4.54 1.19
N LYS A 142 -2.42 3.50 0.42
CA LYS A 142 -3.34 2.40 0.15
C LYS A 142 -2.89 1.18 0.94
N TYR A 143 -3.75 0.71 1.81
CA TYR A 143 -3.50 -0.43 2.70
C TYR A 143 -4.11 -1.69 2.13
N ASP A 144 -3.36 -2.76 2.06
CA ASP A 144 -3.89 -4.06 1.63
C ASP A 144 -4.94 -4.56 2.63
N LEU A 145 -4.61 -4.49 3.94
CA LEU A 145 -5.53 -4.80 5.02
C LEU A 145 -5.22 -3.96 6.26
N ILE A 146 -6.25 -3.38 6.86
CA ILE A 146 -6.23 -2.88 8.24
C ILE A 146 -7.20 -3.76 9.03
N ALA A 147 -6.70 -4.42 10.07
CA ALA A 147 -7.48 -5.19 11.03
C ALA A 147 -7.46 -4.46 12.38
N ALA A 148 -8.61 -4.14 12.97
CA ALA A 148 -8.67 -3.28 14.15
C ALA A 148 -9.78 -3.69 15.14
N GLU A 149 -9.55 -3.36 16.41
CA GLU A 149 -10.51 -3.45 17.51
C GLU A 149 -10.84 -2.04 18.03
N PRO A 150 -12.11 -1.75 18.39
CA PRO A 150 -12.47 -0.45 18.95
C PRO A 150 -11.71 -0.18 20.24
N GLY A 151 -10.98 0.93 20.29
CA GLY A 151 -10.15 1.30 21.44
C GLY A 151 -8.99 0.36 21.74
N GLY A 152 -8.74 -0.63 20.88
CA GLY A 152 -7.74 -1.66 21.01
C GLY A 152 -6.63 -1.59 19.97
N ARG A 153 -6.11 -2.75 19.60
CA ARG A 153 -5.01 -2.92 18.64
C ARG A 153 -5.47 -2.74 17.20
N ALA A 154 -4.64 -2.13 16.38
CA ALA A 154 -4.79 -2.10 14.93
C ALA A 154 -3.53 -2.65 14.25
N VAL A 155 -3.71 -3.58 13.32
CA VAL A 155 -2.63 -4.21 12.55
C VAL A 155 -2.78 -3.87 11.08
N ILE A 156 -1.76 -3.25 10.52
CA ILE A 156 -1.61 -3.04 9.10
C ILE A 156 -0.93 -4.28 8.53
N VAL A 157 -1.58 -4.99 7.63
CA VAL A 157 -0.94 -6.11 6.92
C VAL A 157 -0.66 -5.72 5.49
N ASP A 158 0.54 -6.03 5.04
CA ASP A 158 1.01 -5.80 3.69
C ASP A 158 1.55 -7.11 3.09
N TRP A 159 0.97 -7.52 1.97
CA TRP A 159 1.26 -8.78 1.30
C TRP A 159 2.37 -8.59 0.26
N LYS A 160 3.51 -9.24 0.47
CA LYS A 160 4.69 -9.11 -0.41
C LYS A 160 4.89 -10.33 -1.30
N THR A 161 4.88 -10.12 -2.60
CA THR A 161 5.17 -11.15 -3.61
C THR A 161 6.63 -11.14 -4.07
N ALA A 162 7.53 -10.56 -3.27
CA ALA A 162 8.96 -10.52 -3.58
C ALA A 162 9.56 -11.94 -3.64
N ARG A 163 10.49 -12.17 -4.58
CA ARG A 163 11.19 -13.45 -4.75
C ARG A 163 12.01 -13.87 -3.52
N ARG A 164 12.34 -12.92 -2.64
CA ARG A 164 13.06 -13.13 -1.38
C ARG A 164 12.44 -12.29 -0.29
N ARG A 165 12.45 -12.81 0.93
CA ARG A 165 12.07 -12.07 2.12
C ARG A 165 13.05 -10.92 2.34
N SER A 166 12.54 -9.73 2.55
CA SER A 166 13.38 -8.55 2.83
C SER A 166 13.95 -8.61 4.25
N GLU A 167 15.11 -7.99 4.44
CA GLU A 167 15.70 -7.83 5.76
C GLU A 167 14.88 -6.81 6.61
N PRO A 168 14.64 -7.09 7.90
CA PRO A 168 13.85 -6.22 8.78
C PRO A 168 14.38 -4.79 8.83
N ALA A 169 15.70 -4.61 8.88
CA ALA A 169 16.34 -3.29 8.91
C ALA A 169 16.10 -2.49 7.62
N ALA A 170 16.05 -3.16 6.47
CA ALA A 170 15.74 -2.51 5.20
C ALA A 170 14.27 -2.09 5.12
N LEU A 171 13.34 -2.93 5.61
CA LEU A 171 11.93 -2.60 5.66
C LEU A 171 11.62 -1.41 6.56
N ARG A 172 12.25 -1.34 7.74
CA ARG A 172 12.06 -0.19 8.68
C ARG A 172 12.39 1.15 8.05
N ARG A 173 13.33 1.21 7.11
CA ARG A 173 13.75 2.46 6.45
C ARG A 173 12.84 2.85 5.28
N ARG A 174 12.01 1.95 4.77
CA ARG A 174 11.11 2.24 3.64
C ARG A 174 10.04 3.25 4.03
N TRP A 175 9.70 4.10 3.10
CA TRP A 175 8.62 5.07 3.27
C TRP A 175 7.28 4.42 3.64
N GLN A 176 7.03 3.19 3.24
CA GLN A 176 5.85 2.44 3.63
C GLN A 176 5.78 2.21 5.15
N SER A 177 6.89 1.81 5.78
CA SER A 177 6.96 1.61 7.25
C SER A 177 6.91 2.93 8.04
N ILE A 178 7.16 4.05 7.37
CA ILE A 178 7.13 5.39 7.96
C ILE A 178 5.74 5.99 7.81
N LEU A 179 5.23 6.01 6.58
CA LEU A 179 3.99 6.70 6.21
C LEU A 179 2.74 5.98 6.70
N TYR A 180 2.68 4.65 6.57
CA TYR A 180 1.45 3.89 6.84
C TYR A 180 1.03 3.97 8.33
N PRO A 181 1.90 3.66 9.32
CA PRO A 181 1.49 3.78 10.71
C PRO A 181 1.18 5.24 11.09
N TYR A 182 1.96 6.21 10.58
CA TYR A 182 1.72 7.63 10.82
C TYR A 182 0.34 8.05 10.33
N LEU A 183 0.05 7.79 9.07
CA LEU A 183 -1.22 8.21 8.46
C LEU A 183 -2.42 7.48 9.08
N LEU A 184 -2.27 6.21 9.48
CA LEU A 184 -3.33 5.48 10.18
C LEU A 184 -3.67 6.13 11.52
N VAL A 185 -2.67 6.51 12.34
CA VAL A 185 -2.91 7.19 13.63
C VAL A 185 -3.61 8.52 13.39
N GLU A 186 -3.08 9.37 12.50
CA GLU A 186 -3.61 10.71 12.25
C GLU A 186 -5.04 10.70 11.67
N ALA A 187 -5.38 9.71 10.84
CA ALA A 187 -6.70 9.60 10.21
C ALA A 187 -7.71 8.82 11.05
N SER A 188 -7.28 8.12 12.10
CA SER A 188 -8.09 7.10 12.80
C SER A 188 -9.35 7.63 13.46
N ALA A 189 -9.36 8.88 13.92
CA ALA A 189 -10.51 9.47 14.60
C ALA A 189 -11.80 9.45 13.76
N ASN A 190 -11.69 9.39 12.44
CA ASN A 190 -12.80 9.35 11.51
C ASN A 190 -13.12 7.93 10.99
N LEU A 191 -12.46 6.91 11.55
CA LEU A 191 -12.62 5.52 11.12
C LEU A 191 -13.55 4.75 12.08
N PRO A 192 -14.16 3.63 11.65
CA PRO A 192 -15.16 2.91 12.45
C PRO A 192 -14.66 2.41 13.81
N TRP A 193 -13.36 2.18 13.96
CA TRP A 193 -12.74 1.73 15.22
C TRP A 193 -12.33 2.87 16.15
N GLY A 194 -12.46 4.15 15.70
CA GLY A 194 -12.14 5.32 16.50
C GLY A 194 -10.64 5.69 16.50
N ALA A 195 -10.32 6.73 17.27
CA ALA A 195 -8.96 7.24 17.38
C ALA A 195 -8.00 6.20 17.96
N LEU A 196 -6.80 6.12 17.38
CA LEU A 196 -5.72 5.23 17.79
C LEU A 196 -4.54 6.01 18.36
N HIS A 197 -3.94 5.48 19.42
CA HIS A 197 -2.62 5.90 19.88
C HIS A 197 -1.52 5.12 19.13
N PRO A 198 -0.32 5.69 18.96
CA PRO A 198 0.78 5.01 18.25
C PRO A 198 1.05 3.59 18.76
N GLU A 199 1.00 3.37 20.08
CA GLU A 199 1.29 2.09 20.74
C GLU A 199 0.28 1.00 20.40
N GLN A 200 -0.88 1.36 19.86
CA GLN A 200 -1.92 0.42 19.42
C GLN A 200 -1.71 -0.06 17.99
N VAL A 201 -0.78 0.56 17.25
CA VAL A 201 -0.55 0.26 15.83
C VAL A 201 0.63 -0.68 15.65
N GLU A 202 0.45 -1.66 14.77
CA GLU A 202 1.49 -2.60 14.36
C GLU A 202 1.49 -2.74 12.83
N MET A 203 2.69 -2.79 12.24
CA MET A 203 2.89 -3.11 10.83
C MET A 203 3.34 -4.55 10.68
N CYS A 204 2.64 -5.33 9.86
CA CYS A 204 2.93 -6.74 9.56
C CYS A 204 3.19 -6.92 8.07
N TYR A 205 4.39 -7.35 7.72
CA TYR A 205 4.76 -7.74 6.36
C TYR A 205 4.71 -9.26 6.23
N TRP A 206 3.84 -9.75 5.37
CA TRP A 206 3.76 -11.16 5.02
C TRP A 206 4.37 -11.39 3.64
N PHE A 207 5.06 -12.51 3.42
CA PHE A 207 5.80 -12.77 2.18
C PHE A 207 5.44 -14.11 1.57
N THR A 208 5.15 -14.14 0.28
CA THR A 208 4.99 -15.40 -0.47
C THR A 208 6.26 -16.28 -0.45
N ALA A 209 7.43 -15.67 -0.32
CA ALA A 209 8.72 -16.37 -0.24
C ALA A 209 9.02 -16.97 1.14
N ALA A 210 8.29 -16.56 2.19
CA ALA A 210 8.45 -17.07 3.57
C ALA A 210 7.14 -16.89 4.35
N PRO A 211 6.07 -17.62 4.00
CA PRO A 211 4.71 -17.33 4.49
C PRO A 211 4.59 -17.44 6.02
N GLY A 212 5.17 -18.48 6.64
CA GLY A 212 5.13 -18.68 8.09
C GLY A 212 6.06 -17.76 8.90
N GLN A 213 6.73 -16.79 8.26
CA GLN A 213 7.72 -15.91 8.90
C GLN A 213 7.43 -14.43 8.62
N PRO A 214 6.29 -13.88 9.07
CA PRO A 214 6.00 -12.47 8.89
C PRO A 214 7.00 -11.60 9.65
N ILE A 215 7.23 -10.38 9.17
CA ILE A 215 8.02 -9.37 9.87
C ILE A 215 7.06 -8.37 10.49
N ARG A 216 7.17 -8.16 11.78
CA ARG A 216 6.29 -7.26 12.54
C ARG A 216 7.06 -6.12 13.15
N PHE A 217 6.48 -4.94 13.11
CA PHE A 217 7.00 -3.73 13.73
C PHE A 217 5.90 -3.11 14.59
N ARG A 218 6.12 -3.09 15.89
CA ARG A 218 5.33 -2.27 16.81
C ARG A 218 5.66 -0.82 16.56
N TYR A 219 4.67 0.02 16.72
CA TYR A 219 4.78 1.45 16.59
C TYR A 219 4.67 2.10 17.98
N ASP A 220 5.26 3.27 18.17
CA ASP A 220 5.24 4.00 19.43
C ASP A 220 5.26 5.53 19.21
N ALA A 221 5.03 6.30 20.29
CA ALA A 221 4.97 7.76 20.23
C ALA A 221 6.30 8.38 19.78
N ALA A 222 7.45 7.79 20.14
CA ALA A 222 8.75 8.31 19.72
C ALA A 222 8.95 8.14 18.20
N GLN A 223 8.58 6.99 17.66
CA GLN A 223 8.60 6.73 16.22
C GLN A 223 7.59 7.63 15.50
N HIS A 224 6.40 7.84 16.08
CA HIS A 224 5.38 8.71 15.51
C HIS A 224 5.91 10.15 15.36
N ALA A 225 6.49 10.70 16.40
CA ALA A 225 7.11 12.03 16.37
C ALA A 225 8.30 12.11 15.39
N ALA A 226 9.10 11.05 15.28
CA ALA A 226 10.19 10.98 14.31
C ALA A 226 9.67 10.93 12.86
N ASN A 227 8.63 10.13 12.60
CA ASN A 227 7.99 10.03 11.30
C ASN A 227 7.34 11.36 10.90
N GLN A 228 6.66 12.04 11.83
CA GLN A 228 6.10 13.37 11.61
C GLN A 228 7.17 14.35 11.12
N ARG A 229 8.31 14.44 11.80
CA ARG A 229 9.42 15.33 11.40
C ARG A 229 10.02 14.97 10.05
N ARG A 230 9.98 13.70 9.64
CA ARG A 230 10.50 13.25 8.35
C ARG A 230 9.52 13.54 7.20
N ILE A 231 8.22 13.53 7.48
CA ILE A 231 7.16 13.77 6.52
C ILE A 231 6.95 15.27 6.29
N GLN A 232 7.09 16.09 7.32
CA GLN A 232 6.97 17.56 7.29
C GLN A 232 8.28 18.24 6.94
#